data_26e15e1761718e703ec16edf08115921
#
_entry.id   26e15e1761718e703ec16edf08115921
#
_cell.length_a   1.000
_cell.length_b   1.000
_cell.length_c   1.000
_cell.angle_alpha   90.00
_cell.angle_beta   90.00
_cell.angle_gamma   90.00
#
_symmetry.space_group_name_H-M   'P 1'
#
loop_
_entity.id
_entity.type
_entity.pdbx_description
1 polymer ?
#
loop_
_entity_poly.entity_id
_entity_poly.type
_entity_poly.pdbx_seq_one_letter_code
_entity_poly.pdbx_strand_id
1 'polypeptide(L)'
;MLFLLDKMNIAYLVIPFRFNSAVYDGCVSSCLLYIVRFFYYKVLNKYSYYRILKIVDDEKIDIIHTNDNRTSIGLEVASRKSIKHVLHIREFLDLDFNMRPFKPFKKLCKDFNESDSIICVSEAVKEHFHIQGAKARVIYNAVDSVRNLHNIREKKESYFLFCGSLSEKKGVFDAIYSFSKMLKDRDLQLYIAGTGPAHIVKKIQTVIQKENLQNKVFLLGYRNDSKELMRKAIALLMCSKYEAFGRVTAEAMLNDCLVIGRNSGGTPELIEHGKTGFLFNTNDELTVLMEKVLSMDTTDIRDRAKEKAINSFTEEVYAEQLKLVYDSLR
;
A
#
# COMPACT_ATOMS: atom_id res chain seq x y z
N MET A 1 4.59 10.47 14.69
CA MET A 1 5.78 10.38 13.81
C MET A 1 6.93 11.22 14.37
N LEU A 2 6.78 12.54 14.58
CA LEU A 2 7.87 13.40 15.08
C LEU A 2 8.47 12.89 16.40
N PHE A 3 7.65 12.50 17.36
CA PHE A 3 8.08 11.87 18.62
C PHE A 3 9.00 10.64 18.43
N LEU A 4 8.79 9.85 17.37
CA LEU A 4 9.66 8.71 17.08
C LEU A 4 11.03 9.16 16.55
N LEU A 5 11.08 10.21 15.74
CA LEU A 5 12.34 10.78 15.24
C LEU A 5 13.16 11.34 16.39
N ASP A 6 12.51 12.06 17.33
CA ASP A 6 13.15 12.55 18.56
C ASP A 6 13.74 11.39 19.39
N LYS A 7 12.93 10.32 19.60
CA LYS A 7 13.37 9.15 20.36
C LYS A 7 14.55 8.41 19.69
N MET A 8 14.65 8.46 18.38
CA MET A 8 15.73 7.84 17.60
C MET A 8 16.92 8.79 17.38
N ASN A 9 16.87 10.01 17.94
CA ASN A 9 17.85 11.06 17.74
C ASN A 9 18.11 11.38 16.25
N ILE A 10 17.05 11.40 15.45
CA ILE A 10 17.11 11.72 14.02
C ILE A 10 16.74 13.19 13.86
N ALA A 11 17.68 13.99 13.32
CA ALA A 11 17.42 15.39 13.00
C ALA A 11 16.33 15.50 11.92
N TYR A 12 15.39 16.40 12.12
CA TYR A 12 14.32 16.65 11.16
C TYR A 12 13.94 18.12 11.12
N LEU A 13 13.36 18.51 9.98
CA LEU A 13 12.78 19.84 9.76
C LEU A 13 11.38 19.69 9.15
N VAL A 14 10.45 20.50 9.61
CA VAL A 14 9.09 20.55 9.08
C VAL A 14 8.99 21.70 8.09
N ILE A 15 8.83 21.36 6.80
CA ILE A 15 8.67 22.35 5.73
C ILE A 15 7.32 22.14 5.08
N PRO A 16 6.44 23.16 5.05
CA PRO A 16 5.14 23.04 4.44
C PRO A 16 5.25 22.92 2.92
N PHE A 17 4.55 21.96 2.31
CA PHE A 17 4.45 21.82 0.86
C PHE A 17 3.08 21.29 0.43
N ARG A 18 2.81 21.28 -0.85
CA ARG A 18 1.61 20.68 -1.44
C ARG A 18 1.99 19.68 -2.50
N PHE A 19 1.17 18.63 -2.62
CA PHE A 19 1.35 17.63 -3.67
C PHE A 19 1.18 18.23 -5.06
N ASN A 20 1.89 17.71 -6.03
CA ASN A 20 1.83 18.09 -7.45
C ASN A 20 0.60 17.51 -8.17
N SER A 21 -0.37 17.05 -7.42
CA SER A 21 -1.60 16.39 -7.88
C SER A 21 -2.76 16.71 -6.92
N ALA A 22 -3.98 16.58 -7.42
CA ALA A 22 -5.18 16.74 -6.61
C ALA A 22 -6.27 15.76 -7.02
N VAL A 23 -7.17 15.44 -6.09
CA VAL A 23 -8.35 14.63 -6.38
C VAL A 23 -9.24 15.38 -7.36
N TYR A 24 -9.69 14.69 -8.41
CA TYR A 24 -10.55 15.21 -9.44
C TYR A 24 -11.60 14.16 -9.82
N ASP A 25 -12.87 14.48 -9.59
CA ASP A 25 -14.03 13.61 -9.85
C ASP A 25 -14.83 13.98 -11.10
N GLY A 26 -14.40 15.04 -11.80
CA GLY A 26 -15.05 15.50 -13.02
C GLY A 26 -16.21 16.49 -12.82
N CYS A 27 -16.61 16.80 -11.58
CA CYS A 27 -17.66 17.80 -11.35
C CYS A 27 -17.12 19.23 -11.36
N VAL A 28 -18.00 20.23 -11.55
CA VAL A 28 -17.63 21.64 -11.64
C VAL A 28 -16.97 22.16 -10.36
N SER A 29 -17.46 21.73 -9.20
CA SER A 29 -16.88 22.09 -7.89
C SER A 29 -15.46 21.55 -7.72
N SER A 30 -15.19 20.33 -8.16
CA SER A 30 -13.85 19.76 -8.12
C SER A 30 -12.90 20.42 -9.11
N CYS A 31 -13.40 20.91 -10.25
CA CYS A 31 -12.61 21.67 -11.21
C CYS A 31 -12.13 23.01 -10.61
N LEU A 32 -13.02 23.76 -9.97
CA LEU A 32 -12.65 25.00 -9.28
C LEU A 32 -11.64 24.75 -8.15
N LEU A 33 -11.89 23.75 -7.34
CA LEU A 33 -10.96 23.34 -6.26
C LEU A 33 -9.60 22.90 -6.82
N TYR A 34 -9.57 22.23 -7.95
CA TYR A 34 -8.32 21.82 -8.62
C TYR A 34 -7.49 23.04 -9.04
N ILE A 35 -8.13 24.07 -9.62
CA ILE A 35 -7.46 25.33 -10.01
C ILE A 35 -6.91 26.06 -8.78
N VAL A 36 -7.70 26.20 -7.72
CA VAL A 36 -7.27 26.85 -6.46
C VAL A 36 -6.09 26.08 -5.85
N ARG A 37 -6.15 24.76 -5.82
CA ARG A 37 -5.07 23.90 -5.31
C ARG A 37 -3.81 24.04 -6.15
N PHE A 38 -3.93 24.18 -7.48
CA PHE A 38 -2.79 24.40 -8.36
C PHE A 38 -2.06 25.72 -8.04
N PHE A 39 -2.77 26.83 -7.86
CA PHE A 39 -2.14 28.10 -7.48
C PHE A 39 -1.48 28.02 -6.10
N TYR A 40 -2.16 27.44 -5.13
CA TYR A 40 -1.61 27.25 -3.79
C TYR A 40 -0.38 26.34 -3.79
N TYR A 41 -0.39 25.28 -4.59
CA TYR A 41 0.77 24.45 -4.86
C TYR A 41 1.95 25.29 -5.37
N LYS A 42 1.74 26.13 -6.37
CA LYS A 42 2.81 26.95 -6.97
C LYS A 42 3.48 27.87 -5.95
N VAL A 43 2.69 28.56 -5.15
CA VAL A 43 3.22 29.53 -4.16
C VAL A 43 3.95 28.83 -3.03
N LEU A 44 3.32 27.81 -2.41
CA LEU A 44 3.87 27.14 -1.25
C LEU A 44 5.13 26.32 -1.61
N ASN A 45 5.10 25.61 -2.74
CA ASN A 45 6.25 24.81 -3.15
C ASN A 45 7.45 25.66 -3.60
N LYS A 46 7.22 26.89 -4.09
CA LYS A 46 8.30 27.84 -4.34
C LYS A 46 9.01 28.24 -3.03
N TYR A 47 8.25 28.51 -1.97
CA TYR A 47 8.81 28.74 -0.64
C TYR A 47 9.62 27.54 -0.14
N SER A 48 9.04 26.33 -0.21
CA SER A 48 9.69 25.11 0.25
C SER A 48 10.95 24.77 -0.56
N TYR A 49 10.93 25.03 -1.87
CA TYR A 49 12.08 24.88 -2.74
C TYR A 49 13.28 25.73 -2.26
N TYR A 50 13.08 27.00 -1.97
CA TYR A 50 14.17 27.86 -1.47
C TYR A 50 14.64 27.47 -0.08
N ARG A 51 13.73 27.02 0.78
CA ARG A 51 14.10 26.52 2.12
C ARG A 51 14.97 25.27 2.03
N ILE A 52 14.63 24.32 1.15
CA ILE A 52 15.42 23.09 0.94
C ILE A 52 16.76 23.40 0.29
N LEU A 53 16.80 24.32 -0.69
CA LEU A 53 18.07 24.78 -1.29
C LEU A 53 19.06 25.27 -0.23
N LYS A 54 18.56 26.10 0.71
CA LYS A 54 19.41 26.61 1.81
C LYS A 54 19.91 25.47 2.70
N ILE A 55 19.05 24.51 3.06
CA ILE A 55 19.44 23.35 3.89
C ILE A 55 20.50 22.51 3.18
N VAL A 56 20.36 22.28 1.88
CA VAL A 56 21.35 21.54 1.09
C VAL A 56 22.72 22.19 1.16
N ASP A 57 22.79 23.52 1.10
CA ASP A 57 24.05 24.26 1.23
C ASP A 57 24.61 24.24 2.65
N ASP A 58 23.77 24.54 3.65
CA ASP A 58 24.18 24.65 5.04
C ASP A 58 24.69 23.31 5.59
N GLU A 59 24.00 22.20 5.24
CA GLU A 59 24.29 20.83 5.73
C GLU A 59 25.18 20.02 4.78
N LYS A 60 25.59 20.57 3.62
CA LYS A 60 26.43 19.90 2.60
C LYS A 60 25.86 18.55 2.17
N ILE A 61 24.59 18.54 1.81
CA ILE A 61 23.87 17.33 1.41
C ILE A 61 24.36 16.82 0.05
N ASP A 62 24.69 15.54 -0.04
CA ASP A 62 25.14 14.86 -1.27
C ASP A 62 24.03 14.15 -2.02
N ILE A 63 22.99 13.68 -1.30
CA ILE A 63 21.88 12.89 -1.86
C ILE A 63 20.56 13.42 -1.32
N ILE A 64 19.59 13.65 -2.21
CA ILE A 64 18.18 13.87 -1.84
C ILE A 64 17.38 12.62 -2.18
N HIS A 65 16.72 12.04 -1.18
CA HIS A 65 15.77 10.95 -1.37
C HIS A 65 14.33 11.45 -1.21
N THR A 66 13.60 11.54 -2.31
CA THR A 66 12.17 11.87 -2.30
C THR A 66 11.35 10.61 -2.14
N ASN A 67 10.82 10.40 -0.94
CA ASN A 67 10.06 9.19 -0.56
C ASN A 67 8.55 9.32 -0.85
N ASP A 68 8.19 9.98 -1.94
CA ASP A 68 6.80 10.14 -2.42
C ASP A 68 6.81 10.70 -3.86
N ASN A 69 6.06 10.11 -4.75
CA ASN A 69 5.96 10.53 -6.14
C ASN A 69 4.95 11.69 -6.39
N ARG A 70 4.34 12.20 -5.33
CA ARG A 70 3.41 13.36 -5.38
C ARG A 70 4.11 14.70 -5.18
N THR A 71 5.43 14.73 -5.14
CA THR A 71 6.22 15.97 -5.09
C THR A 71 7.42 15.90 -6.03
N SER A 72 7.76 17.03 -6.66
CA SER A 72 8.94 17.18 -7.53
C SER A 72 10.03 18.05 -6.90
N ILE A 73 9.82 18.57 -5.69
CA ILE A 73 10.72 19.56 -5.09
C ILE A 73 12.13 18.98 -4.92
N GLY A 74 12.24 17.71 -4.48
CA GLY A 74 13.53 17.05 -4.30
C GLY A 74 14.34 16.98 -5.59
N LEU A 75 13.70 16.56 -6.69
CA LEU A 75 14.32 16.52 -8.01
C LEU A 75 14.75 17.92 -8.50
N GLU A 76 13.87 18.92 -8.35
CA GLU A 76 14.16 20.30 -8.77
C GLU A 76 15.37 20.89 -8.00
N VAL A 77 15.46 20.62 -6.69
CA VAL A 77 16.60 21.06 -5.86
C VAL A 77 17.87 20.30 -6.23
N ALA A 78 17.79 18.96 -6.36
CA ALA A 78 18.94 18.14 -6.72
C ALA A 78 19.55 18.56 -8.08
N SER A 79 18.69 18.75 -9.09
CA SER A 79 19.11 19.26 -10.42
C SER A 79 19.77 20.62 -10.32
N ARG A 80 19.24 21.54 -9.51
CA ARG A 80 19.81 22.89 -9.33
C ARG A 80 21.18 22.87 -8.66
N LYS A 81 21.38 21.92 -7.74
CA LYS A 81 22.62 21.81 -6.97
C LYS A 81 23.62 20.81 -7.56
N SER A 82 23.25 20.13 -8.63
CA SER A 82 24.06 19.06 -9.25
C SER A 82 24.45 17.96 -8.26
N ILE A 83 23.52 17.62 -7.34
CA ILE A 83 23.65 16.52 -6.38
C ILE A 83 22.74 15.36 -6.77
N LYS A 84 22.98 14.18 -6.21
CA LYS A 84 22.25 12.96 -6.55
C LYS A 84 20.81 12.98 -6.07
N HIS A 85 19.91 12.44 -6.88
CA HIS A 85 18.49 12.31 -6.54
C HIS A 85 18.01 10.86 -6.62
N VAL A 86 17.38 10.39 -5.54
CA VAL A 86 16.65 9.13 -5.48
C VAL A 86 15.16 9.44 -5.43
N LEU A 87 14.39 8.92 -6.36
CA LEU A 87 12.94 8.98 -6.33
C LEU A 87 12.37 7.64 -5.87
N HIS A 88 11.50 7.64 -4.87
CA HIS A 88 10.77 6.47 -4.43
C HIS A 88 9.30 6.59 -4.79
N ILE A 89 8.83 5.79 -5.75
CA ILE A 89 7.46 5.75 -6.23
C ILE A 89 6.68 4.72 -5.41
N ARG A 90 5.71 5.20 -4.62
CA ARG A 90 5.01 4.38 -3.64
C ARG A 90 3.55 4.10 -3.96
N GLU A 91 3.00 4.80 -4.94
CA GLU A 91 1.56 4.85 -5.23
C GLU A 91 1.33 4.94 -6.74
N PHE A 92 0.17 4.48 -7.21
CA PHE A 92 -0.26 4.69 -8.61
C PHE A 92 -0.74 6.11 -8.88
N LEU A 93 -1.20 6.85 -7.86
CA LEU A 93 -1.84 8.17 -7.91
C LEU A 93 -3.29 8.13 -8.42
N ASP A 94 -3.48 7.83 -9.68
CA ASP A 94 -4.78 7.83 -10.37
C ASP A 94 -5.61 6.59 -10.03
N LEU A 95 -5.01 5.41 -10.04
CA LEU A 95 -5.73 4.17 -9.81
C LEU A 95 -6.17 4.00 -8.35
N ASP A 96 -5.31 4.33 -7.41
CA ASP A 96 -5.57 4.15 -5.97
C ASP A 96 -6.28 5.36 -5.32
N PHE A 97 -5.87 6.60 -5.65
CA PHE A 97 -6.37 7.82 -4.99
C PHE A 97 -7.26 8.72 -5.84
N ASN A 98 -7.56 8.40 -7.12
CA ASN A 98 -8.22 9.32 -8.07
C ASN A 98 -7.53 10.69 -8.16
N MET A 99 -6.21 10.72 -8.02
CA MET A 99 -5.46 11.97 -8.10
C MET A 99 -5.02 12.22 -9.54
N ARG A 100 -5.23 13.44 -10.01
CA ARG A 100 -4.69 13.92 -11.28
C ARG A 100 -3.49 14.81 -11.04
N PRO A 101 -2.34 14.54 -11.67
CA PRO A 101 -1.18 15.43 -11.59
C PRO A 101 -1.50 16.76 -12.27
N PHE A 102 -0.86 17.85 -11.79
CA PHE A 102 -0.96 19.17 -12.41
C PHE A 102 -0.19 19.29 -13.74
N LYS A 103 0.65 18.29 -14.03
CA LYS A 103 1.33 18.15 -15.34
C LYS A 103 0.68 17.00 -16.14
N PRO A 104 0.73 17.01 -17.47
CA PRO A 104 0.34 15.85 -18.27
C PRO A 104 1.08 14.58 -17.81
N PHE A 105 0.38 13.44 -17.74
CA PHE A 105 0.93 12.20 -17.21
C PHE A 105 2.24 11.77 -17.88
N LYS A 106 2.32 11.87 -19.23
CA LYS A 106 3.55 11.60 -19.99
C LYS A 106 4.74 12.46 -19.54
N LYS A 107 4.48 13.74 -19.21
CA LYS A 107 5.50 14.65 -18.71
C LYS A 107 5.94 14.28 -17.31
N LEU A 108 5.00 13.87 -16.45
CA LEU A 108 5.30 13.38 -15.09
C LEU A 108 6.22 12.14 -15.16
N CYS A 109 5.88 11.16 -16.01
CA CYS A 109 6.71 9.97 -16.22
C CYS A 109 8.11 10.31 -16.73
N LYS A 110 8.21 11.31 -17.63
CA LYS A 110 9.51 11.79 -18.09
C LYS A 110 10.31 12.45 -16.97
N ASP A 111 9.67 13.32 -16.17
CA ASP A 111 10.34 13.99 -15.03
C ASP A 111 10.86 12.95 -14.02
N PHE A 112 10.10 11.87 -13.75
CA PHE A 112 10.58 10.78 -12.88
C PHE A 112 11.86 10.14 -13.40
N ASN A 113 11.96 9.93 -14.72
CA ASN A 113 13.14 9.36 -15.37
C ASN A 113 14.36 10.29 -15.37
N GLU A 114 14.26 11.54 -14.90
CA GLU A 114 15.40 12.45 -14.72
C GLU A 114 16.17 12.18 -13.41
N SER A 115 15.62 11.41 -12.47
CA SER A 115 16.28 11.04 -11.21
C SER A 115 17.50 10.13 -11.48
N ASP A 116 18.53 10.21 -10.63
CA ASP A 116 19.73 9.35 -10.74
C ASP A 116 19.43 7.90 -10.40
N SER A 117 18.54 7.65 -9.44
CA SER A 117 18.00 6.33 -9.11
C SER A 117 16.51 6.40 -8.84
N ILE A 118 15.77 5.36 -9.26
CA ILE A 118 14.32 5.27 -9.09
C ILE A 118 14.00 3.95 -8.40
N ILE A 119 13.28 4.05 -7.29
CA ILE A 119 12.78 2.90 -6.55
C ILE A 119 11.27 2.84 -6.75
N CYS A 120 10.76 1.69 -7.18
CA CYS A 120 9.34 1.40 -7.26
C CYS A 120 8.96 0.35 -6.21
N VAL A 121 7.81 0.48 -5.58
CA VAL A 121 7.36 -0.47 -4.54
C VAL A 121 6.86 -1.80 -5.12
N SER A 122 6.73 -1.89 -6.46
CA SER A 122 6.33 -3.10 -7.19
C SER A 122 6.67 -2.96 -8.68
N GLU A 123 6.74 -4.07 -9.41
CA GLU A 123 6.83 -4.06 -10.88
C GLU A 123 5.58 -3.41 -11.48
N ALA A 124 4.39 -3.67 -10.94
CA ALA A 124 3.15 -3.04 -11.39
C ALA A 124 3.21 -1.50 -11.34
N VAL A 125 3.78 -0.91 -10.31
CA VAL A 125 4.00 0.55 -10.21
C VAL A 125 5.04 1.01 -11.21
N LYS A 126 6.12 0.27 -11.40
CA LYS A 126 7.18 0.57 -12.36
C LYS A 126 6.66 0.58 -13.81
N GLU A 127 5.85 -0.41 -14.17
CA GLU A 127 5.19 -0.50 -15.48
C GLU A 127 4.20 0.65 -15.69
N HIS A 128 3.36 0.96 -14.70
CA HIS A 128 2.37 2.03 -14.76
C HIS A 128 2.98 3.40 -15.11
N PHE A 129 4.13 3.72 -14.53
CA PHE A 129 4.84 4.98 -14.80
C PHE A 129 5.86 4.88 -15.95
N HIS A 130 5.90 3.76 -16.66
CA HIS A 130 6.87 3.54 -17.76
C HIS A 130 8.32 3.78 -17.33
N ILE A 131 8.69 3.36 -16.11
CA ILE A 131 10.05 3.51 -15.61
C ILE A 131 10.95 2.43 -16.21
N GLN A 132 12.03 2.84 -16.87
CA GLN A 132 12.92 1.96 -17.62
C GLN A 132 14.39 2.23 -17.29
N GLY A 133 15.24 1.26 -17.67
CA GLY A 133 16.70 1.37 -17.58
C GLY A 133 17.31 0.89 -16.28
N ALA A 134 18.63 0.82 -16.24
CA ALA A 134 19.42 0.22 -15.14
C ALA A 134 19.33 0.98 -13.80
N LYS A 135 18.87 2.23 -13.83
CA LYS A 135 18.66 3.04 -12.63
C LYS A 135 17.33 2.77 -11.91
N ALA A 136 16.44 1.99 -12.52
CA ALA A 136 15.15 1.61 -11.95
C ALA A 136 15.26 0.28 -11.20
N ARG A 137 14.86 0.27 -9.95
CA ARG A 137 14.84 -0.92 -9.08
C ARG A 137 13.47 -1.10 -8.45
N VAL A 138 13.05 -2.33 -8.27
CA VAL A 138 11.91 -2.65 -7.39
C VAL A 138 12.45 -3.01 -6.03
N ILE A 139 12.01 -2.27 -5.01
CA ILE A 139 12.30 -2.56 -3.60
C ILE A 139 10.95 -2.57 -2.88
N TYR A 140 10.53 -3.76 -2.48
CA TYR A 140 9.28 -3.96 -1.77
C TYR A 140 9.30 -3.26 -0.41
N ASN A 141 8.13 -2.80 0.05
CA ASN A 141 8.02 -2.17 1.36
C ASN A 141 8.32 -3.16 2.48
N ALA A 142 9.06 -2.72 3.48
CA ALA A 142 9.12 -3.40 4.75
C ALA A 142 7.80 -3.23 5.52
N VAL A 143 7.36 -4.28 6.19
CA VAL A 143 6.13 -4.27 7.01
C VAL A 143 6.39 -4.65 8.47
N ASP A 144 7.48 -5.36 8.75
CA ASP A 144 7.92 -5.70 10.10
C ASP A 144 9.41 -6.08 10.13
N SER A 145 10.01 -6.09 11.31
CA SER A 145 11.35 -6.65 11.53
C SER A 145 11.29 -8.12 11.87
N VAL A 146 12.28 -8.90 11.44
CA VAL A 146 12.42 -10.31 11.82
C VAL A 146 12.39 -10.51 13.34
N ARG A 147 12.91 -9.54 14.10
CA ARG A 147 12.95 -9.57 15.58
C ARG A 147 11.56 -9.57 16.23
N ASN A 148 10.54 -9.06 15.54
CA ASN A 148 9.18 -8.94 16.03
C ASN A 148 8.31 -10.13 15.63
N LEU A 149 8.84 -11.09 14.86
CA LEU A 149 8.08 -12.22 14.37
C LEU A 149 7.88 -13.25 15.48
N HIS A 150 6.63 -13.63 15.68
CA HIS A 150 6.29 -14.73 16.59
C HIS A 150 6.35 -16.07 15.85
N ASN A 151 7.03 -17.04 16.46
CA ASN A 151 7.05 -18.42 15.95
C ASN A 151 5.90 -19.28 16.48
N ILE A 152 4.97 -18.68 17.24
CA ILE A 152 3.82 -19.38 17.78
C ILE A 152 2.75 -19.51 16.69
N ARG A 153 2.40 -20.73 16.37
CA ARG A 153 1.27 -21.04 15.49
C ARG A 153 0.00 -21.10 16.33
N GLU A 154 -0.93 -20.18 16.06
CA GLU A 154 -2.21 -20.15 16.75
C GLU A 154 -3.25 -21.03 16.03
N LYS A 155 -4.20 -21.57 16.79
CA LYS A 155 -5.36 -22.30 16.23
C LYS A 155 -6.21 -21.32 15.44
N LYS A 156 -6.61 -21.71 14.23
CA LYS A 156 -7.52 -20.90 13.43
C LYS A 156 -8.92 -20.90 14.03
N GLU A 157 -9.52 -19.73 14.08
CA GLU A 157 -10.90 -19.51 14.47
C GLU A 157 -11.81 -19.46 13.24
N SER A 158 -13.11 -19.64 13.41
CA SER A 158 -14.08 -19.78 12.31
C SER A 158 -14.39 -18.43 11.64
N TYR A 159 -13.38 -17.65 11.20
CA TYR A 159 -13.64 -16.40 10.48
C TYR A 159 -12.65 -16.12 9.36
N PHE A 160 -13.14 -15.40 8.34
CA PHE A 160 -12.34 -14.71 7.36
C PHE A 160 -12.11 -13.27 7.80
N LEU A 161 -10.99 -12.68 7.40
CA LEU A 161 -10.62 -11.31 7.75
C LEU A 161 -10.51 -10.43 6.50
N PHE A 162 -11.18 -9.29 6.52
CA PHE A 162 -10.86 -8.14 5.67
C PHE A 162 -10.16 -7.09 6.54
N CYS A 163 -9.00 -6.58 6.11
CA CYS A 163 -8.25 -5.58 6.85
C CYS A 163 -7.78 -4.44 5.93
N GLY A 164 -8.17 -3.20 6.25
CA GLY A 164 -7.76 -2.03 5.48
C GLY A 164 -8.80 -0.89 5.50
N SER A 165 -8.54 0.16 4.73
CA SER A 165 -9.49 1.26 4.59
C SER A 165 -10.78 0.81 3.91
N LEU A 166 -11.92 1.23 4.44
CA LEU A 166 -13.23 0.86 3.89
C LEU A 166 -13.56 1.74 2.69
N SER A 167 -13.44 1.17 1.50
CA SER A 167 -13.80 1.83 0.24
C SER A 167 -14.16 0.81 -0.84
N GLU A 168 -14.87 1.25 -1.87
CA GLU A 168 -15.21 0.40 -3.02
C GLU A 168 -13.97 -0.10 -3.76
N LYS A 169 -12.92 0.74 -3.84
CA LYS A 169 -11.63 0.36 -4.47
C LYS A 169 -10.90 -0.73 -3.70
N LYS A 170 -11.02 -0.74 -2.37
CA LYS A 170 -10.43 -1.80 -1.53
C LYS A 170 -11.24 -3.10 -1.54
N GLY A 171 -12.41 -3.10 -2.21
CA GLY A 171 -13.19 -4.31 -2.48
C GLY A 171 -13.91 -4.88 -1.26
N VAL A 172 -14.23 -4.06 -0.25
CA VAL A 172 -14.97 -4.53 0.94
C VAL A 172 -16.32 -5.15 0.59
N PHE A 173 -17.00 -4.63 -0.44
CA PHE A 173 -18.26 -5.20 -0.93
C PHE A 173 -18.06 -6.55 -1.62
N ASP A 174 -16.95 -6.72 -2.37
CA ASP A 174 -16.60 -7.98 -3.01
C ASP A 174 -16.39 -9.08 -1.95
N ALA A 175 -15.71 -8.73 -0.82
CA ALA A 175 -15.56 -9.65 0.30
C ALA A 175 -16.90 -10.04 0.93
N ILE A 176 -17.81 -9.08 1.17
CA ILE A 176 -19.11 -9.34 1.79
C ILE A 176 -19.98 -10.21 0.86
N TYR A 177 -20.09 -9.88 -0.43
CA TYR A 177 -20.91 -10.64 -1.38
C TYR A 177 -20.39 -12.07 -1.59
N SER A 178 -19.07 -12.24 -1.71
CA SER A 178 -18.48 -13.58 -1.84
C SER A 178 -18.67 -14.39 -0.57
N PHE A 179 -18.54 -13.76 0.61
CA PHE A 179 -18.84 -14.40 1.88
C PHE A 179 -20.30 -14.81 2.00
N SER A 180 -21.25 -13.92 1.68
CA SER A 180 -22.69 -14.20 1.68
C SER A 180 -23.01 -15.44 0.82
N LYS A 181 -22.45 -15.48 -0.40
CA LYS A 181 -22.66 -16.58 -1.35
C LYS A 181 -22.08 -17.91 -0.87
N MET A 182 -20.93 -17.87 -0.18
CA MET A 182 -20.24 -19.04 0.36
C MET A 182 -20.87 -19.54 1.66
N LEU A 183 -21.48 -18.67 2.46
CA LEU A 183 -21.84 -18.94 3.86
C LEU A 183 -22.80 -20.13 4.01
N LYS A 184 -23.90 -20.17 3.21
CA LYS A 184 -24.94 -21.18 3.34
C LYS A 184 -25.31 -21.38 4.83
N ASP A 185 -25.33 -22.64 5.31
CA ASP A 185 -25.63 -23.00 6.71
C ASP A 185 -24.38 -23.14 7.62
N ARG A 186 -23.22 -22.63 7.16
CA ARG A 186 -21.97 -22.76 7.90
C ARG A 186 -21.90 -21.79 9.08
N ASP A 187 -21.30 -22.24 10.19
CA ASP A 187 -21.00 -21.35 11.32
C ASP A 187 -19.65 -20.65 11.12
N LEU A 188 -19.68 -19.64 10.27
CA LEU A 188 -18.52 -18.81 9.89
C LEU A 188 -18.85 -17.34 10.07
N GLN A 189 -17.80 -16.55 10.24
CA GLN A 189 -17.88 -15.10 10.39
C GLN A 189 -16.96 -14.39 9.38
N LEU A 190 -17.29 -13.16 9.06
CA LEU A 190 -16.42 -12.22 8.36
C LEU A 190 -16.13 -11.03 9.27
N TYR A 191 -14.88 -10.87 9.64
CA TYR A 191 -14.41 -9.70 10.38
C TYR A 191 -13.87 -8.64 9.42
N ILE A 192 -14.35 -7.41 9.57
CA ILE A 192 -13.95 -6.27 8.76
C ILE A 192 -13.27 -5.27 9.68
N ALA A 193 -11.94 -5.29 9.69
CA ALA A 193 -11.08 -4.38 10.46
C ALA A 193 -10.65 -3.20 9.60
N GLY A 194 -11.01 -1.99 10.01
CA GLY A 194 -10.66 -0.76 9.32
C GLY A 194 -11.69 0.34 9.46
N THR A 195 -11.36 1.50 8.93
CA THR A 195 -12.23 2.69 8.93
C THR A 195 -12.39 3.24 7.52
N GLY A 196 -13.43 4.03 7.33
CA GLY A 196 -13.70 4.71 6.05
C GLY A 196 -14.71 5.85 6.22
N PRO A 197 -15.06 6.55 5.14
CA PRO A 197 -16.05 7.60 5.16
C PRO A 197 -17.41 7.10 5.67
N ALA A 198 -18.13 7.94 6.41
CA ALA A 198 -19.41 7.56 7.04
C ALA A 198 -20.44 7.01 6.02
N HIS A 199 -20.49 7.57 4.81
CA HIS A 199 -21.39 7.08 3.77
C HIS A 199 -21.04 5.67 3.28
N ILE A 200 -19.76 5.28 3.25
CA ILE A 200 -19.32 3.92 2.92
C ILE A 200 -19.69 2.96 4.06
N VAL A 201 -19.43 3.35 5.31
CA VAL A 201 -19.81 2.53 6.48
C VAL A 201 -21.32 2.27 6.48
N LYS A 202 -22.14 3.31 6.26
CA LYS A 202 -23.60 3.17 6.14
C LYS A 202 -24.01 2.23 4.99
N LYS A 203 -23.36 2.34 3.82
CA LYS A 203 -23.61 1.45 2.68
C LYS A 203 -23.27 -0.01 3.02
N ILE A 204 -22.16 -0.26 3.74
CA ILE A 204 -21.79 -1.60 4.21
C ILE A 204 -22.87 -2.14 5.15
N GLN A 205 -23.32 -1.36 6.15
CA GLN A 205 -24.38 -1.76 7.06
C GLN A 205 -25.68 -2.10 6.32
N THR A 206 -26.06 -1.32 5.32
CA THR A 206 -27.22 -1.58 4.47
C THR A 206 -27.09 -2.92 3.71
N VAL A 207 -25.88 -3.22 3.18
CA VAL A 207 -25.64 -4.52 2.50
C VAL A 207 -25.73 -5.67 3.50
N ILE A 208 -25.13 -5.55 4.68
CA ILE A 208 -25.20 -6.57 5.74
C ILE A 208 -26.67 -6.86 6.11
N GLN A 209 -27.50 -5.84 6.25
CA GLN A 209 -28.94 -6.00 6.54
C GLN A 209 -29.68 -6.66 5.39
N LYS A 210 -29.45 -6.21 4.15
CA LYS A 210 -30.11 -6.74 2.95
C LYS A 210 -29.79 -8.21 2.71
N GLU A 211 -28.58 -8.62 2.99
CA GLU A 211 -28.11 -10.01 2.84
C GLU A 211 -28.36 -10.88 4.10
N ASN A 212 -29.05 -10.37 5.12
CA ASN A 212 -29.32 -11.05 6.40
C ASN A 212 -28.07 -11.55 7.13
N LEU A 213 -26.99 -10.74 7.13
CA LEU A 213 -25.66 -11.10 7.66
C LEU A 213 -25.35 -10.47 9.03
N GLN A 214 -26.34 -9.92 9.77
CA GLN A 214 -26.11 -9.13 11.00
C GLN A 214 -25.36 -9.89 12.09
N ASN A 215 -25.52 -11.23 12.15
CA ASN A 215 -24.86 -12.10 13.12
C ASN A 215 -23.63 -12.85 12.53
N LYS A 216 -23.20 -12.50 11.33
CA LYS A 216 -22.12 -13.18 10.59
C LYS A 216 -21.05 -12.23 10.10
N VAL A 217 -21.35 -10.95 9.88
CA VAL A 217 -20.40 -9.93 9.42
C VAL A 217 -20.26 -8.84 10.46
N PHE A 218 -19.03 -8.63 10.96
CA PHE A 218 -18.74 -7.71 12.04
C PHE A 218 -17.81 -6.59 11.60
N LEU A 219 -18.24 -5.33 11.76
CA LEU A 219 -17.42 -4.15 11.55
C LEU A 219 -16.66 -3.85 12.84
N LEU A 220 -15.37 -4.14 12.87
CA LEU A 220 -14.53 -4.01 14.07
C LEU A 220 -13.96 -2.59 14.26
N GLY A 221 -14.12 -1.71 13.27
CA GLY A 221 -13.47 -0.41 13.30
C GLY A 221 -11.93 -0.51 13.19
N TYR A 222 -11.23 0.53 13.63
CA TYR A 222 -9.77 0.51 13.70
C TYR A 222 -9.28 -0.46 14.80
N ARG A 223 -8.32 -1.32 14.44
CA ARG A 223 -7.76 -2.33 15.35
C ARG A 223 -6.25 -2.18 15.45
N ASN A 224 -5.72 -2.12 16.67
CA ASN A 224 -4.28 -2.14 16.94
C ASN A 224 -3.70 -3.57 16.97
N ASP A 225 -4.55 -4.57 17.16
CA ASP A 225 -4.25 -5.98 17.25
C ASP A 225 -4.49 -6.74 15.92
N SER A 226 -4.39 -6.04 14.80
CA SER A 226 -4.61 -6.63 13.46
C SER A 226 -3.74 -7.86 13.21
N LYS A 227 -2.52 -7.90 13.74
CA LYS A 227 -1.63 -9.07 13.63
C LYS A 227 -2.18 -10.30 14.38
N GLU A 228 -2.82 -10.11 15.53
CA GLU A 228 -3.50 -11.19 16.27
C GLU A 228 -4.70 -11.70 15.47
N LEU A 229 -5.52 -10.78 14.95
CA LEU A 229 -6.63 -11.17 14.08
C LEU A 229 -6.15 -11.95 12.85
N MET A 230 -5.03 -11.58 12.24
CA MET A 230 -4.44 -12.33 11.12
C MET A 230 -4.02 -13.74 11.54
N ARG A 231 -3.33 -13.89 12.68
CA ARG A 231 -2.88 -15.20 13.15
C ARG A 231 -4.01 -16.20 13.37
N LYS A 232 -5.18 -15.71 13.81
CA LYS A 232 -6.36 -16.54 14.12
C LYS A 232 -7.31 -16.72 12.94
N ALA A 233 -7.27 -15.88 11.92
CA ALA A 233 -8.14 -15.97 10.76
C ALA A 233 -7.86 -17.23 9.92
N ILE A 234 -8.91 -17.78 9.31
CA ILE A 234 -8.81 -18.82 8.27
C ILE A 234 -8.00 -18.28 7.10
N ALA A 235 -8.38 -17.09 6.61
CA ALA A 235 -7.64 -16.36 5.58
C ALA A 235 -7.95 -14.86 5.63
N LEU A 236 -6.99 -14.07 5.16
CA LEU A 236 -7.19 -12.67 4.81
C LEU A 236 -7.75 -12.58 3.38
N LEU A 237 -8.81 -11.78 3.19
CA LEU A 237 -9.39 -11.45 1.89
C LEU A 237 -8.84 -10.10 1.40
N MET A 238 -7.87 -10.14 0.48
CA MET A 238 -7.29 -8.96 -0.15
C MET A 238 -8.03 -8.66 -1.47
N CYS A 239 -9.12 -7.91 -1.39
CA CYS A 239 -10.02 -7.64 -2.52
C CYS A 239 -9.72 -6.35 -3.28
N SER A 240 -8.64 -5.64 -2.94
CA SER A 240 -8.29 -4.35 -3.55
C SER A 240 -8.13 -4.47 -5.06
N LYS A 241 -8.79 -3.55 -5.81
CA LYS A 241 -8.72 -3.50 -7.27
C LYS A 241 -7.40 -2.93 -7.79
N TYR A 242 -6.80 -2.04 -7.00
CA TYR A 242 -5.54 -1.37 -7.34
C TYR A 242 -4.70 -1.28 -6.07
N GLU A 243 -3.77 -2.19 -5.93
CA GLU A 243 -2.83 -2.23 -4.80
C GLU A 243 -1.43 -1.94 -5.32
N ALA A 244 -0.81 -0.85 -4.88
CA ALA A 244 0.53 -0.51 -5.34
C ALA A 244 1.57 -1.55 -4.86
N PHE A 245 1.44 -2.03 -3.61
CA PHE A 245 2.27 -3.09 -3.05
C PHE A 245 1.45 -4.16 -2.35
N GLY A 246 0.62 -3.76 -1.36
CA GLY A 246 -0.14 -4.72 -0.56
C GLY A 246 0.47 -4.97 0.82
N ARG A 247 0.72 -3.91 1.59
CA ARG A 247 1.28 -4.03 2.95
C ARG A 247 0.54 -5.05 3.80
N VAL A 248 -0.80 -5.03 3.77
CA VAL A 248 -1.64 -5.93 4.57
C VAL A 248 -1.47 -7.39 4.13
N THR A 249 -1.21 -7.65 2.84
CA THR A 249 -0.86 -8.99 2.33
C THR A 249 0.46 -9.47 2.93
N ALA A 250 1.50 -8.64 2.88
CA ALA A 250 2.81 -8.98 3.45
C ALA A 250 2.75 -9.16 4.97
N GLU A 251 2.00 -8.30 5.67
CA GLU A 251 1.73 -8.43 7.11
C GLU A 251 1.03 -9.75 7.45
N ALA A 252 0.04 -10.16 6.66
CA ALA A 252 -0.66 -11.43 6.84
C ALA A 252 0.27 -12.64 6.63
N MET A 253 1.09 -12.62 5.57
CA MET A 253 2.06 -13.68 5.29
C MET A 253 3.06 -13.84 6.45
N LEU A 254 3.59 -12.74 7.00
CA LEU A 254 4.50 -12.79 8.18
C LEU A 254 3.80 -13.32 9.44
N ASN A 255 2.48 -13.15 9.55
CA ASN A 255 1.70 -13.56 10.72
C ASN A 255 0.97 -14.91 10.51
N ASP A 256 1.52 -15.83 9.70
CA ASP A 256 0.95 -17.17 9.48
C ASP A 256 -0.53 -17.14 9.04
N CYS A 257 -0.92 -16.13 8.26
CA CYS A 257 -2.27 -15.98 7.72
C CYS A 257 -2.27 -16.31 6.24
N LEU A 258 -3.14 -17.24 5.84
CA LEU A 258 -3.37 -17.49 4.41
C LEU A 258 -3.95 -16.22 3.76
N VAL A 259 -3.54 -15.91 2.55
CA VAL A 259 -4.11 -14.79 1.79
C VAL A 259 -4.83 -15.29 0.54
N ILE A 260 -6.06 -14.83 0.35
CA ILE A 260 -6.80 -14.94 -0.91
C ILE A 260 -6.85 -13.53 -1.48
N GLY A 261 -6.02 -13.25 -2.50
CA GLY A 261 -5.81 -11.91 -3.05
C GLY A 261 -6.37 -11.75 -4.46
N ARG A 262 -6.84 -10.54 -4.78
CA ARG A 262 -7.20 -10.21 -6.16
C ARG A 262 -5.94 -10.20 -7.03
N ASN A 263 -6.02 -10.81 -8.21
CA ASN A 263 -4.97 -10.84 -9.21
C ASN A 263 -4.88 -9.47 -9.93
N SER A 264 -4.39 -8.45 -9.21
CA SER A 264 -4.34 -7.07 -9.70
C SER A 264 -3.31 -6.23 -8.96
N GLY A 265 -2.70 -5.29 -9.66
CA GLY A 265 -1.63 -4.43 -9.12
C GLY A 265 -0.44 -5.22 -8.60
N GLY A 266 0.13 -4.84 -7.47
CA GLY A 266 1.25 -5.52 -6.84
C GLY A 266 0.90 -6.83 -6.13
N THR A 267 -0.40 -7.16 -5.93
CA THR A 267 -0.80 -8.38 -5.19
C THR A 267 -0.22 -9.68 -5.78
N PRO A 268 -0.23 -9.92 -7.12
CA PRO A 268 0.36 -11.13 -7.71
C PRO A 268 1.88 -11.21 -7.60
N GLU A 269 2.57 -10.13 -7.26
CA GLU A 269 4.01 -10.17 -6.97
C GLU A 269 4.30 -10.80 -5.59
N LEU A 270 3.38 -10.59 -4.63
CA LEU A 270 3.49 -11.14 -3.29
C LEU A 270 3.01 -12.60 -3.23
N ILE A 271 1.92 -12.91 -3.92
CA ILE A 271 1.24 -14.21 -3.88
C ILE A 271 1.55 -15.02 -5.15
N GLU A 272 2.12 -16.19 -4.96
CA GLU A 272 2.22 -17.22 -6.00
C GLU A 272 1.05 -18.18 -5.83
N HIS A 273 0.12 -18.19 -6.82
CA HIS A 273 -1.14 -18.92 -6.75
C HIS A 273 -0.93 -20.43 -6.45
N GLY A 274 -1.57 -20.92 -5.38
CA GLY A 274 -1.49 -22.30 -4.94
C GLY A 274 -0.20 -22.68 -4.20
N LYS A 275 0.80 -21.77 -4.11
CA LYS A 275 2.06 -22.02 -3.42
C LYS A 275 2.24 -21.18 -2.15
N THR A 276 1.96 -19.88 -2.22
CA THR A 276 2.08 -18.95 -1.08
C THR A 276 0.77 -18.25 -0.74
N GLY A 277 -0.32 -18.65 -1.37
CA GLY A 277 -1.66 -18.11 -1.22
C GLY A 277 -2.49 -18.38 -2.47
N PHE A 278 -3.62 -17.73 -2.58
CA PHE A 278 -4.50 -17.89 -3.74
C PHE A 278 -4.79 -16.53 -4.39
N LEU A 279 -4.88 -16.52 -5.72
CA LEU A 279 -5.26 -15.36 -6.51
C LEU A 279 -6.62 -15.61 -7.18
N PHE A 280 -7.46 -14.56 -7.25
CA PHE A 280 -8.75 -14.58 -7.91
C PHE A 280 -8.92 -13.37 -8.84
N ASN A 281 -9.71 -13.52 -9.89
CA ASN A 281 -10.05 -12.45 -10.84
C ASN A 281 -11.50 -11.99 -10.67
N THR A 282 -12.41 -12.90 -10.29
CA THR A 282 -13.84 -12.64 -10.15
C THR A 282 -14.34 -12.97 -8.74
N ASN A 283 -15.49 -12.40 -8.36
CA ASN A 283 -16.10 -12.70 -7.06
C ASN A 283 -16.56 -14.17 -6.95
N ASP A 284 -16.86 -14.81 -8.08
CA ASP A 284 -17.19 -16.24 -8.10
C ASP A 284 -15.96 -17.10 -7.80
N GLU A 285 -14.80 -16.76 -8.39
CA GLU A 285 -13.54 -17.41 -8.03
C GLU A 285 -13.19 -17.19 -6.55
N LEU A 286 -13.38 -15.99 -6.01
CA LEU A 286 -13.19 -15.73 -4.59
C LEU A 286 -14.06 -16.63 -3.73
N THR A 287 -15.35 -16.76 -4.07
CA THR A 287 -16.30 -17.65 -3.38
C THR A 287 -15.81 -19.11 -3.38
N VAL A 288 -15.39 -19.61 -4.53
CA VAL A 288 -14.86 -21.00 -4.69
C VAL A 288 -13.58 -21.19 -3.87
N LEU A 289 -12.68 -20.22 -3.89
CA LEU A 289 -11.44 -20.29 -3.09
C LEU A 289 -11.71 -20.26 -1.59
N MET A 290 -12.69 -19.44 -1.12
CA MET A 290 -13.12 -19.44 0.27
C MET A 290 -13.70 -20.81 0.69
N GLU A 291 -14.49 -21.46 -0.16
CA GLU A 291 -14.98 -22.84 0.09
C GLU A 291 -13.84 -23.85 0.13
N LYS A 292 -12.91 -23.75 -0.81
CA LYS A 292 -11.77 -24.67 -0.92
C LYS A 292 -10.88 -24.66 0.34
N VAL A 293 -10.56 -23.50 0.86
CA VAL A 293 -9.64 -23.37 2.02
C VAL A 293 -10.24 -23.89 3.33
N LEU A 294 -11.58 -24.05 3.40
CA LEU A 294 -12.23 -24.68 4.57
C LEU A 294 -12.00 -26.18 4.67
N SER A 295 -11.72 -26.84 3.56
CA SER A 295 -11.60 -28.30 3.48
C SER A 295 -10.17 -28.80 3.25
N MET A 296 -9.19 -27.88 3.12
CA MET A 296 -7.81 -28.25 2.84
C MET A 296 -6.87 -27.88 4.00
N ASP A 297 -5.80 -28.66 4.17
CA ASP A 297 -4.68 -28.22 5.00
C ASP A 297 -3.88 -27.13 4.26
N THR A 298 -3.84 -25.95 4.86
CA THR A 298 -3.13 -24.80 4.29
C THR A 298 -1.76 -24.56 4.93
N THR A 299 -1.29 -25.47 5.76
CA THR A 299 -0.07 -25.31 6.56
C THR A 299 1.15 -25.04 5.68
N ASP A 300 1.41 -25.90 4.70
CA ASP A 300 2.54 -25.75 3.79
C ASP A 300 2.51 -24.47 2.96
N ILE A 301 1.29 -24.03 2.57
CA ILE A 301 1.11 -22.77 1.81
C ILE A 301 1.48 -21.58 2.69
N ARG A 302 1.03 -21.58 3.95
CA ARG A 302 1.32 -20.52 4.91
C ARG A 302 2.82 -20.48 5.29
N ASP A 303 3.46 -21.64 5.43
CA ASP A 303 4.89 -21.73 5.71
C ASP A 303 5.71 -21.13 4.57
N ARG A 304 5.45 -21.52 3.32
CA ARG A 304 6.10 -20.92 2.15
C ARG A 304 5.79 -19.43 2.00
N ALA A 305 4.57 -19.00 2.33
CA ALA A 305 4.21 -17.59 2.33
C ALA A 305 5.04 -16.79 3.35
N LYS A 306 5.17 -17.31 4.58
CA LYS A 306 5.94 -16.68 5.64
C LYS A 306 7.43 -16.62 5.29
N GLU A 307 8.00 -17.70 4.76
CA GLU A 307 9.38 -17.75 4.30
C GLU A 307 9.64 -16.69 3.20
N LYS A 308 8.79 -16.63 2.17
CA LYS A 308 8.86 -15.59 1.13
C LYS A 308 8.81 -14.21 1.73
N ALA A 309 7.90 -13.95 2.68
CA ALA A 309 7.73 -12.66 3.29
C ALA A 309 8.94 -12.25 4.16
N ILE A 310 9.54 -13.18 4.89
CA ILE A 310 10.78 -12.94 5.65
C ILE A 310 11.92 -12.54 4.72
N ASN A 311 12.06 -13.21 3.59
CA ASN A 311 13.14 -13.01 2.64
C ASN A 311 12.92 -11.78 1.73
N SER A 312 11.73 -11.13 1.78
CA SER A 312 11.41 -10.06 0.82
C SER A 312 10.83 -8.80 1.45
N PHE A 313 10.14 -8.87 2.62
CA PHE A 313 9.30 -7.77 3.11
C PHE A 313 9.64 -7.34 4.55
N THR A 314 10.84 -7.68 5.02
CA THR A 314 11.33 -7.29 6.36
C THR A 314 12.16 -6.02 6.31
N GLU A 315 12.28 -5.35 7.47
CA GLU A 315 13.06 -4.12 7.60
C GLU A 315 14.53 -4.35 7.26
N GLU A 316 15.06 -5.52 7.61
CA GLU A 316 16.45 -5.90 7.35
C GLU A 316 16.73 -6.00 5.84
N VAL A 317 15.87 -6.70 5.10
CA VAL A 317 15.99 -6.84 3.63
C VAL A 317 15.82 -5.50 2.94
N TYR A 318 14.84 -4.70 3.36
CA TYR A 318 14.61 -3.37 2.82
C TYR A 318 15.81 -2.43 3.04
N ALA A 319 16.38 -2.43 4.25
CA ALA A 319 17.53 -1.59 4.59
C ALA A 319 18.77 -1.96 3.78
N GLU A 320 19.02 -3.26 3.60
CA GLU A 320 20.13 -3.74 2.78
C GLU A 320 19.98 -3.31 1.31
N GLN A 321 18.81 -3.51 0.72
CA GLN A 321 18.53 -3.09 -0.66
C GLN A 321 18.64 -1.58 -0.84
N LEU A 322 18.15 -0.80 0.12
CA LEU A 322 18.25 0.66 0.10
C LEU A 322 19.71 1.14 0.22
N LYS A 323 20.51 0.47 1.06
CA LYS A 323 21.94 0.74 1.17
C LYS A 323 22.66 0.56 -0.16
N LEU A 324 22.38 -0.54 -0.88
CA LEU A 324 22.96 -0.79 -2.22
C LEU A 324 22.61 0.32 -3.23
N VAL A 325 21.42 0.94 -3.11
CA VAL A 325 21.07 2.11 -3.94
C VAL A 325 21.97 3.28 -3.61
N TYR A 326 22.14 3.62 -2.33
CA TYR A 326 22.98 4.75 -1.95
C TYR A 326 24.46 4.52 -2.28
N ASP A 327 24.97 3.32 -2.07
CA ASP A 327 26.36 2.97 -2.40
C ASP A 327 26.63 3.06 -3.90
N SER A 328 25.65 2.79 -4.74
CA SER A 328 25.77 2.94 -6.20
C SER A 328 25.79 4.38 -6.72
N LEU A 329 25.49 5.36 -5.84
CA LEU A 329 25.44 6.79 -6.21
C LEU A 329 26.68 7.57 -5.72
N ARG A 330 27.50 6.96 -4.88
CA ARG A 330 28.79 7.49 -4.43
C ARG A 330 29.88 7.23 -5.44
#